data_a7023a95182e9ddef8283960dc301744
#
_entry.id   a7023a95182e9ddef8283960dc301744
#
_cell.length_a   1.000
_cell.length_b   1.000
_cell.length_c   1.000
_cell.angle_alpha   90.00
_cell.angle_beta   90.00
_cell.angle_gamma   90.00
#
_symmetry.space_group_name_H-M   'P 1'
#
loop_
_entity.id
_entity.type
_entity.pdbx_description
1 polymer ?
#
loop_
_entity_poly.entity_id
_entity_poly.type
_entity_poly.pdbx_seq_one_letter_code
_entity_poly.pdbx_strand_id
1 'polypeptide(L)'
;MQVIDTALDDGVPCLVGTADKLCQPQISPKGSVMVFDATRLAFWERAGRTAIANIGVNGRVVVYYRNPAIKTVWRFYGIARVEAKGALRDAVWVRTIPLEQEKDPDRKGVAVLIDVDMVNDLSGKIIQQA
;
A
#
# COMPACT_ATOMS: atom_id res chain seq x y z
N MET A 1 0.05 13.73 0.43
CA MET A 1 0.35 12.32 0.10
C MET A 1 1.39 12.11 -1.00
N GLN A 2 1.84 13.15 -1.69
CA GLN A 2 2.84 13.02 -2.78
C GLN A 2 4.15 12.37 -2.36
N VAL A 3 4.55 12.52 -1.10
CA VAL A 3 5.80 11.93 -0.59
C VAL A 3 5.80 10.40 -0.66
N ILE A 4 4.64 9.74 -0.69
CA ILE A 4 4.56 8.28 -0.80
C ILE A 4 5.02 7.81 -2.18
N ASP A 5 4.68 8.56 -3.22
CA ASP A 5 5.04 8.18 -4.60
C ASP A 5 6.56 8.11 -4.80
N THR A 6 7.34 8.84 -4.00
CA THR A 6 8.80 8.85 -4.08
C THR A 6 9.48 8.08 -2.96
N ALA A 7 8.71 7.41 -2.09
CA ALA A 7 9.26 6.76 -0.90
C ALA A 7 10.34 5.73 -1.24
N LEU A 8 10.15 4.94 -2.28
CA LEU A 8 11.14 3.93 -2.67
C LEU A 8 12.42 4.59 -3.20
N ASP A 9 12.28 5.63 -4.02
CA ASP A 9 13.44 6.36 -4.55
C ASP A 9 14.22 7.02 -3.43
N ASP A 10 13.53 7.46 -2.37
CA ASP A 10 14.14 8.05 -1.19
C ASP A 10 14.77 7.00 -0.26
N GLY A 11 14.65 5.72 -0.59
CA GLY A 11 15.15 4.64 0.24
C GLY A 11 14.30 4.36 1.48
N VAL A 12 13.04 4.78 1.48
CA VAL A 12 12.11 4.60 2.60
C VAL A 12 10.79 3.98 2.11
N PRO A 13 10.82 2.72 1.70
CA PRO A 13 9.60 2.06 1.23
C PRO A 13 8.55 1.99 2.35
N CYS A 14 7.28 2.00 1.96
CA CYS A 14 6.19 1.85 2.93
C CYS A 14 6.13 0.43 3.49
N LEU A 15 5.68 0.32 4.74
CA LEU A 15 5.31 -0.95 5.33
C LEU A 15 3.81 -1.11 5.25
N VAL A 16 3.35 -2.31 4.92
CA VAL A 16 1.92 -2.61 4.87
C VAL A 16 1.60 -3.67 5.92
N GLY A 17 0.70 -3.35 6.82
CA GLY A 17 0.20 -4.26 7.84
C GLY A 17 -1.14 -4.85 7.41
N THR A 18 -1.25 -6.17 7.50
CA THR A 18 -2.47 -6.92 7.23
C THR A 18 -2.76 -7.83 8.41
N ALA A 19 -3.94 -8.45 8.44
CA ALA A 19 -4.28 -9.41 9.47
C ALA A 19 -5.05 -10.59 8.86
N ASP A 20 -4.91 -11.76 9.46
CA ASP A 20 -5.64 -12.94 9.04
C ASP A 20 -7.05 -12.99 9.68
N LYS A 21 -7.77 -14.09 9.46
CA LYS A 21 -9.12 -14.26 10.01
C LYS A 21 -9.16 -14.35 11.54
N LEU A 22 -8.01 -14.62 12.17
CA LEU A 22 -7.87 -14.67 13.63
C LEU A 22 -7.29 -13.37 14.18
N CYS A 23 -7.19 -12.33 13.34
CA CYS A 23 -6.61 -11.04 13.67
C CYS A 23 -5.11 -11.08 13.98
N GLN A 24 -4.41 -12.12 13.53
CA GLN A 24 -2.95 -12.17 13.65
C GLN A 24 -2.35 -11.15 12.68
N PRO A 25 -1.64 -10.13 13.18
CA PRO A 25 -1.07 -9.11 12.30
C PRO A 25 0.20 -9.60 11.60
N GLN A 26 0.41 -9.05 10.42
CA GLN A 26 1.62 -9.25 9.63
C GLN A 26 2.05 -7.91 9.04
N ILE A 27 3.34 -7.67 8.96
CA ILE A 27 3.91 -6.46 8.34
C ILE A 27 4.90 -6.89 7.26
N SER A 28 4.85 -6.23 6.12
CA SER A 28 5.84 -6.42 5.06
C SER A 28 6.14 -5.11 4.34
N PRO A 29 7.40 -4.91 3.88
CA PRO A 29 7.73 -3.73 3.07
C PRO A 29 7.17 -3.91 1.65
N LYS A 30 6.65 -2.80 1.09
CA LYS A 30 6.13 -2.76 -0.27
C LYS A 30 6.71 -1.56 -0.99
N GLY A 31 7.57 -1.81 -1.97
CA GLY A 31 8.22 -0.75 -2.71
C GLY A 31 7.34 -0.06 -3.74
N SER A 32 6.17 -0.60 -4.04
CA SER A 32 5.30 -0.09 -5.10
C SER A 32 4.11 0.73 -4.62
N VAL A 33 4.03 1.05 -3.33
CA VAL A 33 2.92 1.85 -2.80
C VAL A 33 2.89 3.22 -3.47
N MET A 34 1.70 3.63 -3.92
CA MET A 34 1.48 4.89 -4.62
C MET A 34 0.18 5.54 -4.18
N VAL A 35 0.08 6.84 -4.38
CA VAL A 35 -1.20 7.55 -4.31
C VAL A 35 -1.94 7.27 -5.62
N PHE A 36 -3.08 6.58 -5.53
CA PHE A 36 -3.86 6.27 -6.71
C PHE A 36 -4.80 7.42 -7.10
N ASP A 37 -5.48 7.96 -6.12
CA ASP A 37 -6.33 9.15 -6.28
C ASP A 37 -6.48 9.89 -4.94
N ALA A 38 -7.43 10.82 -4.85
CA ALA A 38 -7.59 11.66 -3.66
C ALA A 38 -7.94 10.88 -2.38
N THR A 39 -8.47 9.66 -2.50
CA THR A 39 -8.94 8.86 -1.36
C THR A 39 -8.34 7.48 -1.28
N ARG A 40 -7.55 7.08 -2.28
CA ARG A 40 -7.03 5.71 -2.36
C ARG A 40 -5.53 5.65 -2.54
N LEU A 41 -4.92 4.68 -1.86
CA LEU A 41 -3.58 4.21 -2.14
C LEU A 41 -3.67 2.93 -2.97
N ALA A 42 -2.57 2.56 -3.61
CA ALA A 42 -2.50 1.30 -4.34
C ALA A 42 -1.08 0.76 -4.31
N PHE A 43 -0.93 -0.53 -4.54
CA PHE A 43 0.37 -1.12 -4.80
C PHE A 43 0.23 -2.36 -5.70
N TRP A 44 1.36 -2.72 -6.32
CA TRP A 44 1.45 -3.93 -7.14
C TRP A 44 2.08 -5.05 -6.32
N GLU A 45 1.37 -6.17 -6.17
CA GLU A 45 1.84 -7.30 -5.38
C GLU A 45 2.25 -8.44 -6.31
N ARG A 46 3.56 -8.71 -6.36
CA ARG A 46 4.11 -9.73 -7.27
C ARG A 46 4.21 -11.12 -6.67
N ALA A 47 4.34 -11.24 -5.35
CA ALA A 47 4.66 -12.52 -4.73
C ALA A 47 4.06 -12.72 -3.32
N GLY A 48 3.29 -11.79 -2.82
CA GLY A 48 2.84 -11.76 -1.44
C GLY A 48 1.65 -12.65 -1.13
N ARG A 49 1.86 -13.94 -1.09
CA ARG A 49 0.78 -14.91 -0.86
C ARG A 49 0.03 -14.66 0.44
N THR A 50 0.77 -14.42 1.54
CA THR A 50 0.16 -14.20 2.86
C THR A 50 -0.61 -12.89 2.91
N ALA A 51 -0.05 -11.79 2.40
CA ALA A 51 -0.74 -10.51 2.39
C ALA A 51 -2.02 -10.56 1.56
N ILE A 52 -1.98 -11.17 0.38
CA ILE A 52 -3.14 -11.33 -0.48
C ILE A 52 -4.22 -12.20 0.19
N ALA A 53 -3.82 -13.31 0.80
CA ALA A 53 -4.75 -14.18 1.52
C ALA A 53 -5.39 -13.44 2.70
N ASN A 54 -4.60 -12.67 3.45
CA ASN A 54 -5.10 -11.87 4.58
C ASN A 54 -6.13 -10.84 4.10
N ILE A 55 -5.83 -10.09 3.05
CA ILE A 55 -6.74 -9.09 2.50
C ILE A 55 -8.06 -9.74 2.05
N GLY A 56 -8.00 -10.94 1.51
CA GLY A 56 -9.19 -11.67 1.08
C GLY A 56 -10.14 -12.05 2.21
N VAL A 57 -9.64 -12.22 3.43
CA VAL A 57 -10.46 -12.59 4.59
C VAL A 57 -10.62 -11.47 5.61
N ASN A 58 -9.73 -10.49 5.60
CA ASN A 58 -9.78 -9.32 6.47
C ASN A 58 -9.21 -8.13 5.70
N GLY A 59 -10.11 -7.29 5.18
CA GLY A 59 -9.72 -6.16 4.36
C GLY A 59 -9.07 -5.00 5.11
N ARG A 60 -9.09 -5.00 6.43
CA ARG A 60 -8.49 -3.92 7.21
C ARG A 60 -6.97 -3.95 7.12
N VAL A 61 -6.39 -2.80 6.72
CA VAL A 61 -4.94 -2.66 6.56
C VAL A 61 -4.48 -1.34 7.15
N VAL A 62 -3.17 -1.28 7.41
CA VAL A 62 -2.48 -0.03 7.72
C VAL A 62 -1.27 0.08 6.81
N VAL A 63 -1.03 1.28 6.27
CA VAL A 63 0.19 1.61 5.54
C VAL A 63 1.00 2.56 6.40
N TYR A 64 2.22 2.20 6.70
CA TYR A 64 3.13 2.97 7.53
C TYR A 64 4.19 3.61 6.66
N TYR A 65 4.25 4.94 6.68
CA TYR A 65 5.28 5.72 6.00
C TYR A 65 6.11 6.45 7.03
N ARG A 66 7.43 6.28 6.98
CA ARG A 66 8.37 7.01 7.82
C ARG A 66 9.53 7.51 6.98
N ASN A 67 9.75 8.81 7.01
CA ASN A 67 10.90 9.43 6.37
C ASN A 67 11.63 10.32 7.39
N PRO A 68 12.73 9.85 8.01
CA PRO A 68 13.44 10.63 9.02
C PRO A 68 14.11 11.88 8.44
N ALA A 69 14.44 11.90 7.15
CA ALA A 69 15.06 13.06 6.51
C ALA A 69 14.16 14.29 6.55
N ILE A 70 12.84 14.09 6.46
CA ILE A 70 11.84 15.17 6.55
C ILE A 70 11.04 15.10 7.83
N LYS A 71 11.44 14.27 8.79
CA LYS A 71 10.82 14.10 10.10
C LYS A 71 9.33 13.82 10.02
N THR A 72 8.94 12.99 9.08
CA THR A 72 7.52 12.67 8.82
C THR A 72 7.24 11.20 9.10
N VAL A 73 6.15 10.95 9.85
CA VAL A 73 5.60 9.61 10.07
C VAL A 73 4.10 9.68 9.92
N TRP A 74 3.55 8.88 9.01
CA TRP A 74 2.11 8.77 8.83
C TRP A 74 1.65 7.32 8.84
N ARG A 75 0.46 7.09 9.41
CA ARG A 75 -0.27 5.83 9.27
C ARG A 75 -1.53 6.07 8.48
N PHE A 76 -1.70 5.28 7.44
CA PHE A 76 -2.90 5.31 6.60
C PHE A 76 -3.70 4.07 6.91
N TYR A 77 -4.91 4.24 7.44
CA TYR A 77 -5.81 3.14 7.75
C TYR A 77 -6.88 3.05 6.69
N GLY A 78 -7.23 1.85 6.29
CA GLY A 78 -8.26 1.69 5.30
C GLY A 78 -8.66 0.25 5.06
N ILE A 79 -9.45 0.09 4.01
CA ILE A 79 -9.93 -1.21 3.57
C ILE A 79 -9.31 -1.50 2.22
N ALA A 80 -8.63 -2.64 2.12
CA ALA A 80 -7.96 -3.09 0.90
C ALA A 80 -8.81 -4.11 0.16
N ARG A 81 -8.66 -4.10 -1.16
CA ARG A 81 -9.22 -5.15 -2.03
C ARG A 81 -8.20 -5.50 -3.10
N VAL A 82 -8.24 -6.77 -3.53
CA VAL A 82 -7.38 -7.28 -4.58
C VAL A 82 -8.10 -7.18 -5.91
N GLU A 83 -7.42 -6.59 -6.88
CA GLU A 83 -7.88 -6.54 -8.27
C GLU A 83 -6.96 -7.43 -9.11
N ALA A 84 -7.43 -8.66 -9.36
CA ALA A 84 -6.63 -9.67 -10.06
C ALA A 84 -6.66 -9.49 -11.58
N LYS A 85 -7.62 -8.74 -12.10
CA LYS A 85 -7.78 -8.48 -13.53
C LYS A 85 -8.65 -7.23 -13.73
N GLY A 86 -8.64 -6.71 -14.96
CA GLY A 86 -9.51 -5.62 -15.36
C GLY A 86 -8.83 -4.25 -15.34
N ALA A 87 -9.64 -3.20 -15.53
CA ALA A 87 -9.15 -1.84 -15.75
C ALA A 87 -8.38 -1.27 -14.56
N LEU A 88 -8.82 -1.53 -13.33
CA LEU A 88 -8.12 -1.03 -12.13
C LEU A 88 -6.77 -1.69 -11.97
N ARG A 89 -6.68 -2.99 -12.22
CA ARG A 89 -5.40 -3.70 -12.22
C ARG A 89 -4.43 -3.09 -13.23
N ASP A 90 -4.91 -2.85 -14.43
CA ASP A 90 -4.09 -2.30 -15.51
C ASP A 90 -3.65 -0.86 -15.18
N ALA A 91 -4.53 -0.06 -14.59
CA ALA A 91 -4.20 1.31 -14.18
C ALA A 91 -3.11 1.34 -13.11
N VAL A 92 -3.16 0.43 -12.14
CA VAL A 92 -2.12 0.33 -11.11
C VAL A 92 -0.79 -0.10 -11.74
N TRP A 93 -0.81 -1.08 -12.64
CA TRP A 93 0.41 -1.51 -13.32
C TRP A 93 1.09 -0.36 -14.05
N VAL A 94 0.34 0.39 -14.84
CA VAL A 94 0.88 1.50 -15.62
C VAL A 94 1.54 2.55 -14.75
N ARG A 95 1.00 2.79 -13.56
CA ARG A 95 1.50 3.79 -12.61
C ARG A 95 2.56 3.25 -11.65
N THR A 96 2.82 1.94 -11.68
CA THR A 96 3.87 1.33 -10.87
C THR A 96 5.24 1.80 -11.35
N ILE A 97 6.12 2.16 -10.41
CA ILE A 97 7.45 2.67 -10.78
C ILE A 97 8.25 1.62 -11.55
N PRO A 98 9.10 2.06 -12.50
CA PRO A 98 9.84 1.12 -13.35
C PRO A 98 10.66 0.08 -12.59
N LEU A 99 11.26 0.46 -11.46
CA LEU A 99 12.05 -0.45 -10.64
C LEU A 99 11.24 -1.67 -10.19
N GLU A 100 9.97 -1.46 -9.83
CA GLU A 100 9.08 -2.54 -9.42
C GLU A 100 8.50 -3.31 -10.60
N GLN A 101 8.27 -2.63 -11.73
CA GLN A 101 7.83 -3.29 -12.96
C GLN A 101 8.87 -4.28 -13.48
N GLU A 102 10.15 -3.94 -13.36
CA GLU A 102 11.25 -4.81 -13.76
C GLU A 102 11.29 -6.13 -13.01
N LYS A 103 10.73 -6.16 -11.80
CA LYS A 103 10.67 -7.38 -10.96
C LYS A 103 9.52 -8.31 -11.36
N ASP A 104 8.61 -7.86 -12.19
CA ASP A 104 7.46 -8.64 -12.66
C ASP A 104 7.16 -8.33 -14.14
N PRO A 105 8.13 -8.59 -15.06
CA PRO A 105 7.98 -8.21 -16.45
C PRO A 105 6.81 -8.89 -17.15
N ASP A 106 6.40 -10.07 -16.69
CA ASP A 106 5.29 -10.83 -17.27
C ASP A 106 3.94 -10.46 -16.65
N ARG A 107 3.91 -9.48 -15.73
CA ARG A 107 2.70 -8.96 -15.10
C ARG A 107 1.87 -10.07 -14.43
N LYS A 108 2.54 -10.97 -13.72
CA LYS A 108 1.87 -12.09 -13.02
C LYS A 108 1.25 -11.69 -11.69
N GLY A 109 1.63 -10.54 -11.16
CA GLY A 109 1.10 -10.02 -9.91
C GLY A 109 -0.31 -9.48 -10.02
N VAL A 110 -0.78 -8.93 -8.94
CA VAL A 110 -2.10 -8.33 -8.82
C VAL A 110 -2.01 -6.92 -8.27
N ALA A 111 -3.01 -6.11 -8.53
CA ALA A 111 -3.13 -4.80 -7.91
C ALA A 111 -3.88 -4.93 -6.58
N VAL A 112 -3.47 -4.12 -5.61
CA VAL A 112 -4.21 -3.93 -4.37
C VAL A 112 -4.58 -2.45 -4.28
N LEU A 113 -5.86 -2.18 -4.06
CA LEU A 113 -6.34 -0.82 -3.83
C LEU A 113 -6.81 -0.69 -2.39
N ILE A 114 -6.50 0.44 -1.78
CA ILE A 114 -6.83 0.73 -0.38
C ILE A 114 -7.67 1.99 -0.33
N ASP A 115 -8.93 1.86 0.10
CA ASP A 115 -9.77 3.01 0.39
C ASP A 115 -9.38 3.52 1.78
N VAL A 116 -8.72 4.68 1.83
CA VAL A 116 -8.20 5.25 3.07
C VAL A 116 -9.34 5.96 3.81
N ASP A 117 -9.56 5.59 5.07
CA ASP A 117 -10.57 6.23 5.90
C ASP A 117 -10.00 7.10 7.02
N MET A 118 -8.73 6.94 7.37
CA MET A 118 -8.08 7.80 8.36
C MET A 118 -6.57 7.83 8.14
N VAL A 119 -5.98 9.02 8.34
CA VAL A 119 -4.53 9.20 8.39
C VAL A 119 -4.20 9.85 9.72
N ASN A 120 -3.24 9.30 10.46
CA ASN A 120 -2.73 9.95 11.67
C ASN A 120 -1.20 10.01 11.66
N ASP A 121 -0.66 10.84 12.56
CA ASP A 121 0.78 10.92 12.77
C ASP A 121 1.22 9.97 13.90
N LEU A 122 2.51 9.99 14.23
CA LEU A 122 3.06 9.11 15.25
C LEU A 122 2.45 9.33 16.64
N SER A 123 2.03 10.57 16.95
CA SER A 123 1.39 10.89 18.23
C SER A 123 -0.08 10.45 18.30
N GLY A 124 -0.64 10.01 17.18
CA GLY A 124 -2.04 9.66 17.07
C GLY A 124 -2.94 10.81 16.62
N LYS A 125 -2.36 11.99 16.34
CA LYS A 125 -3.14 13.12 15.85
C LYS A 125 -3.70 12.80 14.47
N ILE A 126 -5.01 12.96 14.31
CA ILE A 126 -5.69 12.72 13.03
C ILE A 126 -5.33 13.84 12.07
N ILE A 127 -4.75 13.48 10.91
CA ILE A 127 -4.37 14.41 9.85
C ILE A 127 -5.50 14.51 8.81
N GLN A 128 -6.16 13.38 8.53
CA GLN A 128 -7.23 13.31 7.56
C GLN A 128 -8.19 12.19 7.97
N GLN A 129 -9.48 12.42 7.77
CA GLN A 129 -10.50 11.41 8.06
C GLN A 129 -11.65 11.56 7.05
N ALA A 130 -12.11 10.43 6.54
CA ALA A 130 -13.24 10.38 5.62
C ALA A 130 -14.58 10.51 6.36
#